data_5719c6259a21bb57185ab38318563953
#
_entry.id   5719c6259a21bb57185ab38318563953
#
_cell.length_a   1.000
_cell.length_b   1.000
_cell.length_c   1.000
_cell.angle_alpha   90.00
_cell.angle_beta   90.00
_cell.angle_gamma   90.00
#
_symmetry.space_group_name_H-M   'P 1'
#
loop_
_entity.id
_entity.type
_entity.pdbx_description
1 polymer ?
#
loop_
_entity_poly.entity_id
_entity_poly.type
_entity_poly.pdbx_seq_one_letter_code
_entity_poly.pdbx_strand_id
1 'polypeptide(L)'
;MNRPSSYTYAAVFTREADGRYSVYFPQLDGCFTEGEDFEDARRMAVEAMSLHLYGMERDGEAIPEADFDVSVESGALVVPVTSWMTPFRDEMENRAVKKTLTIPAWLNEAAERRRVNYSQILQGALKDYLGVYHP
;
A
#
# COMPACT_ATOMS: atom_id res chain seq x y z
N MET A 1 -9.20 15.18 9.31
CA MET A 1 -9.79 14.88 8.00
C MET A 1 -10.30 13.46 7.99
N ASN A 2 -11.58 13.27 7.72
CA ASN A 2 -12.16 11.93 7.69
C ASN A 2 -11.82 11.24 6.38
N ARG A 3 -11.07 10.14 6.48
CA ARG A 3 -10.78 9.28 5.35
C ARG A 3 -11.84 8.18 5.28
N PRO A 4 -12.35 7.85 4.09
CA PRO A 4 -13.31 6.75 3.98
C PRO A 4 -12.69 5.42 4.45
N SER A 5 -13.52 4.56 5.01
CA SER A 5 -13.08 3.22 5.41
C SER A 5 -12.90 2.29 4.20
N SER A 6 -13.52 2.61 3.09
CA SER A 6 -13.39 1.84 1.84
C SER A 6 -13.58 2.74 0.63
N TYR A 7 -13.02 2.29 -0.50
CA TYR A 7 -13.24 2.88 -1.81
C TYR A 7 -13.64 1.78 -2.78
N THR A 8 -14.50 2.12 -3.72
CA THR A 8 -14.87 1.22 -4.81
C THR A 8 -14.73 1.96 -6.14
N TYR A 9 -13.96 1.40 -7.04
CA TYR A 9 -13.76 1.97 -8.39
C TYR A 9 -13.98 0.91 -9.44
N ALA A 10 -14.41 1.36 -10.63
CA ALA A 10 -14.50 0.48 -11.79
C ALA A 10 -13.09 0.13 -12.27
N ALA A 11 -12.83 -1.14 -12.48
CA ALA A 11 -11.61 -1.65 -13.08
C ALA A 11 -11.93 -2.31 -14.42
N VAL A 12 -11.06 -2.14 -15.40
CA VAL A 12 -11.22 -2.75 -16.72
C VAL A 12 -10.28 -3.95 -16.81
N PHE A 13 -10.87 -5.13 -16.98
CA PHE A 13 -10.14 -6.40 -17.11
C PHE A 13 -10.14 -6.81 -18.57
N THR A 14 -8.97 -7.03 -19.14
CA THR A 14 -8.80 -7.49 -20.50
C THR A 14 -8.05 -8.81 -20.52
N ARG A 15 -8.66 -9.83 -21.12
CA ARG A 15 -8.00 -11.12 -21.29
C ARG A 15 -7.01 -11.05 -22.43
N GLU A 16 -5.76 -11.40 -22.14
CA GLU A 16 -4.71 -11.46 -23.12
C GLU A 16 -4.69 -12.81 -23.85
N ALA A 17 -3.97 -12.88 -24.97
CA ALA A 17 -3.92 -14.08 -25.83
C ALA A 17 -3.41 -15.32 -25.08
N ASP A 18 -2.55 -15.15 -24.10
CA ASP A 18 -1.98 -16.24 -23.30
C ASP A 18 -2.83 -16.66 -22.11
N GLY A 19 -4.01 -16.04 -21.92
CA GLY A 19 -4.92 -16.35 -20.83
C GLY A 19 -4.71 -15.50 -19.59
N ARG A 20 -3.68 -14.67 -19.55
CA ARG A 20 -3.46 -13.69 -18.48
C ARG A 20 -4.48 -12.55 -18.60
N TYR A 21 -4.63 -11.80 -17.53
CA TYR A 21 -5.50 -10.62 -17.50
C TYR A 21 -4.71 -9.39 -17.18
N SER A 22 -4.94 -8.32 -17.95
CA SER A 22 -4.48 -6.97 -17.64
C SER A 22 -5.62 -6.22 -16.96
N VAL A 23 -5.30 -5.40 -16.00
CA VAL A 23 -6.27 -4.60 -15.25
C VAL A 23 -5.80 -3.16 -15.21
N TYR A 24 -6.71 -2.21 -15.49
CA TYR A 24 -6.43 -0.82 -15.21
C TYR A 24 -7.66 -0.14 -14.62
N PHE A 25 -7.42 0.96 -13.91
CA PHE A 25 -8.48 1.76 -13.28
C PHE A 25 -8.60 3.07 -14.04
N PRO A 26 -9.66 3.28 -14.82
CA PRO A 26 -9.77 4.49 -15.66
C PRO A 26 -9.70 5.80 -14.89
N GLN A 27 -10.15 5.82 -13.63
CA GLN A 27 -10.16 7.02 -12.81
C GLN A 27 -8.91 7.22 -11.96
N LEU A 28 -8.05 6.23 -11.88
CA LEU A 28 -6.83 6.28 -11.08
C LEU A 28 -5.62 6.19 -12.02
N ASP A 29 -5.12 7.35 -12.43
CA ASP A 29 -4.00 7.43 -13.37
C ASP A 29 -2.77 6.68 -12.83
N GLY A 30 -2.22 5.80 -13.64
CA GLY A 30 -1.06 5.02 -13.27
C GLY A 30 -1.36 3.79 -12.43
N CYS A 31 -2.64 3.52 -12.11
CA CYS A 31 -3.03 2.34 -11.34
C CYS A 31 -3.40 1.20 -12.31
N PHE A 32 -2.51 0.23 -12.43
CA PHE A 32 -2.71 -0.93 -13.29
C PHE A 32 -1.99 -2.13 -12.71
N THR A 33 -2.42 -3.31 -13.10
CA THR A 33 -1.80 -4.55 -12.67
C THR A 33 -2.11 -5.68 -13.67
N GLU A 34 -1.66 -6.87 -13.38
CA GLU A 34 -1.96 -8.06 -14.18
C GLU A 34 -2.04 -9.27 -13.28
N GLY A 35 -2.65 -10.33 -13.78
CA GLY A 35 -2.73 -11.61 -13.09
C GLY A 35 -2.67 -12.77 -14.07
N GLU A 36 -2.33 -13.94 -13.58
CA GLU A 36 -2.18 -15.15 -14.39
C GLU A 36 -3.53 -15.70 -14.86
N ASP A 37 -4.58 -15.48 -14.08
CA ASP A 37 -5.96 -15.81 -14.41
C ASP A 37 -6.88 -14.73 -13.82
N PHE A 38 -8.18 -14.88 -13.98
CA PHE A 38 -9.14 -13.89 -13.52
C PHE A 38 -9.11 -13.71 -12.01
N GLU A 39 -9.05 -14.79 -11.25
CA GLU A 39 -9.03 -14.71 -9.76
C GLU A 39 -7.75 -14.05 -9.25
N ASP A 40 -6.62 -14.39 -9.85
CA ASP A 40 -5.34 -13.75 -9.52
C ASP A 40 -5.38 -12.25 -9.85
N ALA A 41 -5.88 -11.91 -11.03
CA ALA A 41 -6.00 -10.50 -11.46
C ALA A 41 -6.93 -9.71 -10.54
N ARG A 42 -8.03 -10.31 -10.07
CA ARG A 42 -8.96 -9.68 -9.16
C ARG A 42 -8.29 -9.36 -7.81
N ARG A 43 -7.52 -10.30 -7.29
CA ARG A 43 -6.75 -10.11 -6.05
C ARG A 43 -5.69 -9.03 -6.22
N MET A 44 -4.96 -9.09 -7.34
CA MET A 44 -3.93 -8.08 -7.66
C MET A 44 -4.53 -6.69 -7.86
N ALA A 45 -5.75 -6.61 -8.39
CA ALA A 45 -6.46 -5.34 -8.57
C ALA A 45 -6.75 -4.67 -7.22
N VAL A 46 -7.21 -5.44 -6.23
CA VAL A 46 -7.46 -4.90 -4.88
C VAL A 46 -6.16 -4.38 -4.28
N GLU A 47 -5.09 -5.14 -4.38
CA GLU A 47 -3.79 -4.78 -3.83
C GLU A 47 -3.23 -3.51 -4.50
N ALA A 48 -3.26 -3.45 -5.83
CA ALA A 48 -2.76 -2.31 -6.58
C ALA A 48 -3.55 -1.03 -6.26
N MET A 49 -4.88 -1.14 -6.21
CA MET A 49 -5.75 -0.02 -5.89
C MET A 49 -5.53 0.48 -4.46
N SER A 50 -5.41 -0.44 -3.51
CA SER A 50 -5.19 -0.09 -2.10
C SER A 50 -3.89 0.67 -1.91
N LEU A 51 -2.82 0.19 -2.53
CA LEU A 51 -1.51 0.85 -2.46
C LEU A 51 -1.52 2.21 -3.14
N HIS A 52 -2.17 2.31 -4.30
CA HIS A 52 -2.28 3.55 -5.06
C HIS A 52 -3.03 4.63 -4.27
N LEU A 53 -4.19 4.27 -3.71
CA LEU A 53 -5.00 5.18 -2.91
C LEU A 53 -4.30 5.58 -1.61
N TYR A 54 -3.60 4.65 -0.98
CA TYR A 54 -2.82 4.96 0.22
C TYR A 54 -1.75 6.02 -0.09
N GLY A 55 -1.05 5.88 -1.21
CA GLY A 55 -0.07 6.87 -1.66
C GLY A 55 -0.69 8.24 -1.93
N MET A 56 -1.85 8.28 -2.57
CA MET A 56 -2.57 9.51 -2.83
C MET A 56 -3.01 10.20 -1.53
N GLU A 57 -3.53 9.45 -0.57
CA GLU A 57 -3.91 9.98 0.74
C GLU A 57 -2.71 10.58 1.47
N ARG A 58 -1.60 9.85 1.48
CA ARG A 58 -0.37 10.29 2.14
C ARG A 58 0.18 11.57 1.52
N ASP A 59 0.12 11.68 0.21
CA ASP A 59 0.66 12.84 -0.52
C ASP A 59 -0.33 14.01 -0.59
N GLY A 60 -1.52 13.85 -0.05
CA GLY A 60 -2.55 14.90 -0.04
C GLY A 60 -3.17 15.15 -1.41
N GLU A 61 -3.10 14.18 -2.30
CA GLU A 61 -3.70 14.30 -3.63
C GLU A 61 -5.22 14.19 -3.56
N ALA A 62 -5.89 14.88 -4.46
CA ALA A 62 -7.34 14.79 -4.58
C ALA A 62 -7.75 13.41 -5.08
N ILE A 63 -8.59 12.72 -4.30
CA ILE A 63 -9.08 11.39 -4.66
C ILE A 63 -10.38 11.56 -5.45
N PRO A 64 -10.44 11.05 -6.71
CA PRO A 64 -11.62 11.26 -7.54
C PRO A 64 -12.82 10.48 -7.03
N GLU A 65 -14.00 10.99 -7.33
CA GLU A 65 -15.23 10.24 -7.08
C GLU A 65 -15.34 9.09 -8.09
N ALA A 66 -15.95 7.99 -7.65
CA ALA A 66 -16.15 6.84 -8.50
C ALA A 66 -17.17 7.13 -9.61
N ASP A 67 -16.87 6.68 -10.81
CA ASP A 67 -17.77 6.72 -11.95
C ASP A 67 -17.73 5.35 -12.62
N PHE A 68 -18.89 4.68 -12.62
CA PHE A 68 -19.00 3.32 -13.18
C PHE A 68 -19.49 3.31 -14.62
N ASP A 69 -19.73 4.49 -15.20
CA ASP A 69 -20.11 4.63 -16.61
C ASP A 69 -18.84 4.64 -17.48
N VAL A 70 -18.29 3.46 -17.66
CA VAL A 70 -17.03 3.26 -18.38
C VAL A 70 -17.30 2.51 -19.67
N SER A 71 -16.87 3.11 -20.79
CA SER A 71 -16.93 2.46 -22.10
C SER A 71 -15.66 1.66 -22.34
N VAL A 72 -15.80 0.41 -22.73
CA VAL A 72 -14.67 -0.49 -22.96
C VAL A 72 -14.80 -1.18 -24.32
N GLU A 73 -13.67 -1.67 -24.81
CA GLU A 73 -13.63 -2.43 -26.05
C GLU A 73 -14.29 -3.79 -25.89
N SER A 74 -14.73 -4.37 -27.01
CA SER A 74 -15.28 -5.73 -27.03
C SER A 74 -14.28 -6.72 -26.43
N GLY A 75 -14.76 -7.57 -25.54
CA GLY A 75 -13.95 -8.55 -24.86
C GLY A 75 -13.36 -8.10 -23.52
N ALA A 76 -13.47 -6.80 -23.21
CA ALA A 76 -13.08 -6.30 -21.89
C ALA A 76 -14.26 -6.34 -20.91
N LEU A 77 -13.97 -6.48 -19.64
CA LEU A 77 -14.97 -6.49 -18.57
C LEU A 77 -14.77 -5.30 -17.64
N VAL A 78 -15.87 -4.67 -17.25
CA VAL A 78 -15.82 -3.65 -16.20
C VAL A 78 -16.25 -4.30 -14.90
N VAL A 79 -15.36 -4.29 -13.91
CA VAL A 79 -15.58 -4.97 -12.63
C VAL A 79 -15.42 -3.94 -11.50
N PRO A 80 -16.42 -3.80 -10.61
CA PRO A 80 -16.21 -2.97 -9.41
C PRO A 80 -15.22 -3.65 -8.47
N VAL A 81 -14.24 -2.88 -8.02
CA VAL A 81 -13.21 -3.36 -7.09
C VAL A 81 -13.27 -2.51 -5.83
N THR A 82 -13.35 -3.16 -4.68
CA THR A 82 -13.42 -2.49 -3.38
C THR A 82 -12.14 -2.72 -2.59
N SER A 83 -11.59 -1.64 -2.06
CA SER A 83 -10.48 -1.69 -1.12
C SER A 83 -10.96 -1.29 0.28
N TRP A 84 -10.71 -2.14 1.25
CA TRP A 84 -10.95 -1.85 2.67
C TRP A 84 -9.70 -1.18 3.23
N MET A 85 -9.76 0.15 3.31
CA MET A 85 -8.59 0.97 3.59
C MET A 85 -8.17 0.95 5.05
N THR A 86 -9.09 0.80 5.99
CA THR A 86 -8.75 0.81 7.42
C THR A 86 -7.72 -0.26 7.78
N PRO A 87 -7.95 -1.55 7.49
CA PRO A 87 -6.93 -2.55 7.79
C PRO A 87 -5.66 -2.38 6.95
N PHE A 88 -5.78 -1.91 5.70
CA PHE A 88 -4.62 -1.67 4.85
C PHE A 88 -3.74 -0.55 5.39
N ARG A 89 -4.34 0.56 5.84
CA ARG A 89 -3.61 1.68 6.47
C ARG A 89 -2.87 1.22 7.72
N ASP A 90 -3.54 0.44 8.56
CA ASP A 90 -2.93 -0.09 9.78
C ASP A 90 -1.72 -0.96 9.47
N GLU A 91 -1.83 -1.83 8.48
CA GLU A 91 -0.73 -2.68 8.03
C GLU A 91 0.44 -1.86 7.52
N MET A 92 0.19 -0.87 6.67
CA MET A 92 1.23 -0.02 6.09
C MET A 92 1.90 0.86 7.13
N GLU A 93 1.15 1.42 8.06
CA GLU A 93 1.68 2.29 9.11
C GLU A 93 2.48 1.53 10.16
N ASN A 94 2.16 0.26 10.39
CA ASN A 94 2.87 -0.58 11.34
C ASN A 94 3.97 -1.43 10.71
N ARG A 95 4.17 -1.29 9.41
CA ARG A 95 5.17 -2.07 8.70
C ARG A 95 6.57 -1.69 9.15
N ALA A 96 7.33 -2.69 9.62
CA ALA A 96 8.71 -2.49 10.03
C ALA A 96 9.62 -2.28 8.81
N VAL A 97 10.57 -1.34 8.94
CA VAL A 97 11.60 -1.08 7.94
C VAL A 97 12.94 -1.44 8.56
N LYS A 98 13.73 -2.26 7.85
CA LYS A 98 15.05 -2.63 8.32
C LYS A 98 16.05 -1.49 8.06
N LYS A 99 16.78 -1.07 9.11
CA LYS A 99 17.84 -0.07 9.03
C LYS A 99 19.16 -0.72 9.41
N THR A 100 20.19 -0.47 8.61
CA THR A 100 21.57 -0.88 8.92
C THR A 100 22.35 0.36 9.30
N LEU A 101 22.90 0.36 10.52
CA LEU A 101 23.58 1.51 11.08
C LEU A 101 25.00 1.13 11.53
N THR A 102 25.89 2.12 11.54
CA THR A 102 27.26 1.96 12.00
C THR A 102 27.43 2.72 13.30
N ILE A 103 27.99 2.05 14.31
CA ILE A 103 28.33 2.68 15.59
C ILE A 103 29.80 2.37 15.94
N PRO A 104 30.42 3.18 16.80
CA PRO A 104 31.77 2.88 17.26
C PRO A 104 31.87 1.51 17.92
N ALA A 105 33.02 0.81 17.72
CA ALA A 105 33.22 -0.53 18.25
C ALA A 105 33.07 -0.58 19.78
N TRP A 106 33.61 0.40 20.49
CA TRP A 106 33.55 0.44 21.97
C TRP A 106 32.09 0.52 22.45
N LEU A 107 31.27 1.29 21.73
CA LEU A 107 29.86 1.44 22.09
C LEU A 107 29.09 0.13 21.84
N ASN A 108 29.41 -0.54 20.74
CA ASN A 108 28.85 -1.84 20.44
C ASN A 108 29.19 -2.87 21.52
N GLU A 109 30.47 -2.92 21.95
CA GLU A 109 30.89 -3.83 22.99
C GLU A 109 30.16 -3.57 24.32
N ALA A 110 30.03 -2.31 24.71
CA ALA A 110 29.31 -1.94 25.92
C ALA A 110 27.83 -2.36 25.87
N ALA A 111 27.21 -2.17 24.74
CA ALA A 111 25.82 -2.55 24.53
C ALA A 111 25.62 -4.07 24.54
N GLU A 112 26.54 -4.81 23.90
CA GLU A 112 26.51 -6.28 23.88
C GLU A 112 26.64 -6.87 25.30
N ARG A 113 27.49 -6.29 26.14
CA ARG A 113 27.66 -6.73 27.53
C ARG A 113 26.37 -6.63 28.32
N ARG A 114 25.52 -5.64 28.02
CA ARG A 114 24.24 -5.42 28.69
C ARG A 114 23.09 -6.09 27.97
N ARG A 115 23.34 -6.78 26.88
CA ARG A 115 22.33 -7.49 26.09
C ARG A 115 21.15 -6.60 25.72
N VAL A 116 21.44 -5.38 25.24
CA VAL A 116 20.40 -4.41 24.90
C VAL A 116 19.66 -4.83 23.63
N ASN A 117 18.40 -4.43 23.53
CA ASN A 117 17.63 -4.54 22.31
C ASN A 117 17.85 -3.25 21.50
N TYR A 118 18.75 -3.31 20.51
CA TYR A 118 19.11 -2.15 19.70
C TYR A 118 17.92 -1.53 19.00
N SER A 119 17.03 -2.36 18.48
CA SER A 119 15.84 -1.89 17.76
C SER A 119 14.93 -1.06 18.65
N GLN A 120 14.66 -1.53 19.87
CA GLN A 120 13.81 -0.80 20.81
C GLN A 120 14.46 0.49 21.30
N ILE A 121 15.75 0.45 21.57
CA ILE A 121 16.48 1.65 22.00
C ILE A 121 16.46 2.70 20.89
N LEU A 122 16.74 2.30 19.66
CA LEU A 122 16.71 3.21 18.51
C LEU A 122 15.32 3.83 18.33
N GLN A 123 14.27 3.01 18.38
CA GLN A 123 12.89 3.51 18.25
C GLN A 123 12.56 4.50 19.35
N GLY A 124 12.93 4.20 20.60
CA GLY A 124 12.72 5.10 21.73
C GLY A 124 13.43 6.43 21.54
N ALA A 125 14.71 6.39 21.13
CA ALA A 125 15.48 7.60 20.90
C ALA A 125 14.92 8.44 19.77
N LEU A 126 14.46 7.81 18.68
CA LEU A 126 13.84 8.52 17.56
C LEU A 126 12.52 9.16 17.95
N LYS A 127 11.70 8.45 18.72
CA LYS A 127 10.43 9.00 19.23
C LYS A 127 10.67 10.22 20.10
N ASP A 128 11.65 10.16 21.00
CA ASP A 128 12.02 11.29 21.85
C ASP A 128 12.50 12.47 21.03
N TYR A 129 13.39 12.21 20.06
CA TYR A 129 13.96 13.27 19.22
C TYR A 129 12.87 13.97 18.37
N LEU A 130 11.94 13.19 17.84
CA LEU A 130 10.86 13.69 16.97
C LEU A 130 9.66 14.23 17.77
N GLY A 131 9.62 13.98 19.07
CA GLY A 131 8.48 14.36 19.90
C GLY A 131 7.23 13.54 19.59
N VAL A 132 7.40 12.31 19.12
CA VAL A 132 6.30 11.42 18.72
C VAL A 132 6.12 10.34 19.79
N TYR A 133 4.95 10.32 20.40
CA TYR A 133 4.61 9.31 21.40
C TYR A 133 3.35 8.59 20.96
N HIS A 134 3.47 7.30 20.72
CA HIS A 134 2.34 6.42 20.48
C HIS A 134 2.09 5.60 21.74
N PRO A 135 0.86 5.59 22.23
CA PRO A 135 0.51 4.77 23.38
C PRO A 135 0.65 3.26 23.11
#